data_78bdff0654014197499b5698f72ee0d0
#
_entry.id   78bdff0654014197499b5698f72ee0d0
#
_cell.length_a   1.000
_cell.length_b   1.000
_cell.length_c   1.000
_cell.angle_alpha   90.00
_cell.angle_beta   90.00
_cell.angle_gamma   90.00
#
_symmetry.space_group_name_H-M   'P 1'
#
loop_
_entity.id
_entity.type
_entity.pdbx_description
1 polymer ?
#
loop_
_entity_poly.entity_id
_entity_poly.type
_entity_poly.pdbx_seq_one_letter_code
_entity_poly.pdbx_strand_id
1 'polypeptide(L)'
;MGKIVRYKMELEVLTPVHIAGANYKSKLNKTEYIFNPNTNDLTIIDNNKFVNFLVEKKIIDKYLDEIRENNRLNLYSFLTNKSGLYDNNNYDNKNKNEALKKDLKNFTKKSYKNLDIELKIKENEKKENLNNITLLNKNVKDEVYIPGSSIKGALVNLLLVSYIINNRDEFVNEITQIENEVENFDKKRNEFVSKENITEKEIEIFDKKNSKFFQGKLKNVINKIQEKILYENFSNKKIKKFGISVSDSYENKKDIDVNFYQDIDEKIKDKKESYLPVVREYIEPKNIFEFDITLDFELLSRTRLKINDFDDLINALEEATDYLIENTLELPDELCCQNLILGANTGFHQKTIVHALFKDKSERTQVVKILLHKGGTNAIRLHLNDKDSPRVINRIRKNGKLELAGLVEIRKISEKEVGK
;
A
#
# COMPACT_ATOMS: atom_id res chain seq x y z
N MET A 1 28.97 -21.99 -19.24
CA MET A 1 28.98 -20.91 -18.23
C MET A 1 27.80 -19.99 -18.49
N GLY A 2 26.96 -19.78 -17.48
CA GLY A 2 25.73 -19.02 -17.66
C GLY A 2 25.99 -17.54 -17.98
N LYS A 3 25.19 -16.97 -18.86
CA LYS A 3 25.24 -15.55 -19.23
C LYS A 3 24.63 -14.74 -18.09
N ILE A 4 25.37 -13.77 -17.54
CA ILE A 4 24.85 -12.78 -16.60
C ILE A 4 24.79 -11.44 -17.33
N VAL A 5 23.58 -10.82 -17.35
CA VAL A 5 23.38 -9.54 -18.03
C VAL A 5 22.78 -8.53 -17.05
N ARG A 6 23.34 -7.35 -17.04
CA ARG A 6 22.82 -6.21 -16.31
C ARG A 6 22.10 -5.28 -17.28
N TYR A 7 20.87 -4.99 -16.99
CA TYR A 7 20.01 -4.10 -17.74
C TYR A 7 19.82 -2.81 -16.94
N LYS A 8 20.16 -1.68 -17.56
CA LYS A 8 19.79 -0.37 -17.04
C LYS A 8 18.35 -0.10 -17.44
N MET A 9 17.54 0.21 -16.46
CA MET A 9 16.09 0.34 -16.57
C MET A 9 15.64 1.76 -16.25
N GLU A 10 14.56 2.16 -16.88
CA GLU A 10 13.76 3.33 -16.54
C GLU A 10 12.42 2.86 -15.97
N LEU A 11 11.95 3.49 -14.89
CA LEU A 11 10.64 3.30 -14.30
C LEU A 11 9.90 4.64 -14.40
N GLU A 12 8.83 4.67 -15.17
CA GLU A 12 7.91 5.81 -15.26
C GLU A 12 6.68 5.57 -14.37
N VAL A 13 6.35 6.55 -13.54
CA VAL A 13 5.15 6.54 -12.71
C VAL A 13 3.95 6.97 -13.54
N LEU A 14 2.99 6.07 -13.75
CA LEU A 14 1.77 6.32 -14.53
C LEU A 14 0.60 6.80 -13.64
N THR A 15 0.45 6.20 -12.47
CA THR A 15 -0.49 6.66 -11.44
C THR A 15 0.25 6.86 -10.12
N PRO A 16 -0.28 7.66 -9.17
CA PRO A 16 0.43 7.95 -7.93
C PRO A 16 0.94 6.70 -7.19
N VAL A 17 2.22 6.68 -6.82
CA VAL A 17 2.88 5.54 -6.16
C VAL A 17 3.26 5.88 -4.73
N HIS A 18 2.89 5.02 -3.77
CA HIS A 18 3.34 5.12 -2.39
C HIS A 18 4.16 3.91 -1.97
N ILE A 19 5.40 4.13 -1.57
CA ILE A 19 6.26 3.11 -0.97
C ILE A 19 6.73 3.63 0.38
N ALA A 20 6.20 3.03 1.45
CA ALA A 20 6.54 3.45 2.81
C ALA A 20 7.99 3.11 3.16
N GLY A 21 8.65 4.02 3.84
CA GLY A 21 9.94 3.76 4.47
C GLY A 21 9.81 2.80 5.66
N ALA A 22 10.87 2.03 5.90
CA ALA A 22 10.95 1.13 7.06
C ALA A 22 11.44 1.84 8.34
N ASN A 23 11.88 3.09 8.25
CA ASN A 23 12.52 3.86 9.31
C ASN A 23 11.50 4.68 10.13
N TYR A 24 11.98 5.22 11.26
CA TYR A 24 11.21 6.10 12.16
C TYR A 24 10.67 7.37 11.46
N LYS A 25 11.31 7.83 10.38
CA LYS A 25 10.88 8.97 9.55
C LYS A 25 9.75 8.62 8.56
N SER A 26 9.23 7.41 8.57
CA SER A 26 8.17 6.98 7.66
C SER A 26 6.77 7.51 7.98
N LYS A 27 6.63 8.30 9.05
CA LYS A 27 5.36 8.89 9.47
C LYS A 27 5.55 10.30 9.99
N LEU A 28 4.62 11.18 9.64
CA LEU A 28 4.44 12.46 10.34
C LEU A 28 3.49 12.24 11.50
N ASN A 29 3.94 12.60 12.70
CA ASN A 29 3.12 12.62 13.89
C ASN A 29 2.24 13.88 13.93
N LYS A 30 1.22 13.88 14.75
CA LYS A 30 0.30 15.03 14.90
C LYS A 30 0.96 16.31 15.38
N THR A 31 2.18 16.22 15.91
CA THR A 31 3.02 17.37 16.32
C THR A 31 3.88 17.93 15.19
N GLU A 32 3.90 17.31 14.01
CA GLU A 32 4.81 17.63 12.92
C GLU A 32 4.10 18.25 11.70
N TYR A 33 2.76 18.37 11.75
CA TYR A 33 1.98 19.00 10.70
C TYR A 33 0.77 19.77 11.23
N ILE A 34 0.31 20.73 10.45
CA ILE A 34 -0.92 21.47 10.64
C ILE A 34 -1.82 21.18 9.45
N PHE A 35 -3.01 20.65 9.69
CA PHE A 35 -4.04 20.44 8.66
C PHE A 35 -5.19 21.42 8.90
N ASN A 36 -5.45 22.29 7.91
CA ASN A 36 -6.58 23.20 7.95
C ASN A 36 -7.81 22.54 7.28
N PRO A 37 -8.82 22.12 8.05
CA PRO A 37 -9.98 21.40 7.48
C PRO A 37 -10.93 22.29 6.68
N ASN A 38 -10.74 23.61 6.67
CA ASN A 38 -11.58 24.55 5.92
C ASN A 38 -11.05 24.75 4.49
N THR A 39 -9.75 24.61 4.29
CA THR A 39 -9.09 24.79 3.00
C THR A 39 -8.43 23.52 2.48
N ASN A 40 -8.45 22.44 3.28
CA ASN A 40 -7.71 21.20 3.01
C ASN A 40 -6.22 21.43 2.76
N ASP A 41 -5.63 22.41 3.44
CA ASP A 41 -4.19 22.70 3.34
C ASP A 41 -3.44 21.90 4.40
N LEU A 42 -2.38 21.21 3.99
CA LEU A 42 -1.45 20.51 4.87
C LEU A 42 -0.13 21.26 4.92
N THR A 43 0.29 21.67 6.10
CA THR A 43 1.58 22.33 6.34
C THR A 43 2.47 21.45 7.19
N ILE A 44 3.60 21.02 6.67
CA ILE A 44 4.65 20.34 7.42
C ILE A 44 5.50 21.40 8.10
N ILE A 45 5.72 21.24 9.40
CA ILE A 45 6.41 22.23 10.22
C ILE A 45 7.87 21.86 10.45
N ASP A 46 8.68 22.88 10.64
CA ASP A 46 10.02 22.79 11.21
C ASP A 46 9.88 22.84 12.74
N ASN A 47 10.10 21.72 13.41
CA ASN A 47 9.86 21.58 14.84
C ASN A 47 10.68 22.56 15.67
N ASN A 48 11.94 22.85 15.29
CA ASN A 48 12.78 23.78 16.04
C ASN A 48 12.25 25.21 15.93
N LYS A 49 11.88 25.63 14.73
CA LYS A 49 11.28 26.96 14.51
C LYS A 49 9.91 27.07 15.18
N PHE A 50 9.13 25.99 15.19
CA PHE A 50 7.84 25.97 15.86
C PHE A 50 7.96 26.10 17.37
N VAL A 51 8.90 25.39 17.99
CA VAL A 51 9.16 25.54 19.43
C VAL A 51 9.60 26.98 19.75
N ASN A 52 10.50 27.57 18.97
CA ASN A 52 10.90 28.97 19.16
C ASN A 52 9.69 29.92 19.05
N PHE A 53 8.83 29.73 18.07
CA PHE A 53 7.58 30.47 17.93
C PHE A 53 6.68 30.33 19.18
N LEU A 54 6.50 29.12 19.71
CA LEU A 54 5.70 28.90 20.93
C LEU A 54 6.27 29.65 22.14
N VAL A 55 7.60 29.69 22.27
CA VAL A 55 8.30 30.42 23.36
C VAL A 55 8.13 31.92 23.15
N GLU A 56 8.38 32.46 21.98
CA GLU A 56 8.23 33.89 21.67
C GLU A 56 6.79 34.38 21.92
N LYS A 57 5.81 33.57 21.57
CA LYS A 57 4.38 33.88 21.79
C LYS A 57 3.92 33.58 23.23
N LYS A 58 4.79 33.05 24.09
CA LYS A 58 4.48 32.69 25.50
C LYS A 58 3.33 31.70 25.66
N ILE A 59 3.24 30.72 24.73
CA ILE A 59 2.19 29.67 24.71
C ILE A 59 2.74 28.26 24.84
N ILE A 60 4.04 28.12 25.13
CA ILE A 60 4.70 26.81 25.21
C ILE A 60 4.07 25.92 26.29
N ASP A 61 3.76 26.50 27.48
CA ASP A 61 3.16 25.73 28.58
C ASP A 61 1.78 25.19 28.20
N LYS A 62 0.92 26.01 27.57
CA LYS A 62 -0.36 25.60 27.07
C LYS A 62 -0.26 24.46 26.01
N TYR A 63 0.79 24.51 25.20
CA TYR A 63 1.07 23.45 24.21
C TYR A 63 1.49 22.15 24.90
N LEU A 64 2.32 22.20 25.91
CA LEU A 64 2.75 21.04 26.68
C LEU A 64 1.57 20.41 27.43
N ASP A 65 0.68 21.22 28.00
CA ASP A 65 -0.53 20.73 28.65
C ASP A 65 -1.48 20.04 27.63
N GLU A 66 -1.67 20.63 26.46
CA GLU A 66 -2.49 20.02 25.39
C GLU A 66 -1.94 18.66 24.94
N ILE A 67 -0.61 18.50 24.85
CA ILE A 67 0.04 17.20 24.53
C ILE A 67 -0.19 16.17 25.64
N ARG A 68 -0.10 16.59 26.91
CA ARG A 68 -0.26 15.68 28.06
C ARG A 68 -1.69 15.21 28.24
N GLU A 69 -2.65 16.09 28.02
CA GLU A 69 -4.07 15.81 28.27
C GLU A 69 -4.77 15.14 27.10
N ASN A 70 -4.30 15.36 25.86
CA ASN A 70 -4.98 14.96 24.65
C ASN A 70 -4.18 13.99 23.77
N ASN A 71 -4.53 12.69 23.81
CA ASN A 71 -4.07 11.71 22.80
C ASN A 71 -4.49 12.07 21.36
N ARG A 72 -5.31 13.10 21.15
CA ARG A 72 -5.86 13.55 19.87
C ARG A 72 -5.45 15.00 19.56
N LEU A 73 -4.17 15.31 19.71
CA LEU A 73 -3.62 16.64 19.39
C LEU A 73 -4.02 17.07 17.95
N ASN A 74 -4.50 18.29 17.82
CA ASN A 74 -4.75 18.97 16.56
C ASN A 74 -4.12 20.35 16.61
N LEU A 75 -2.98 20.53 15.96
CA LEU A 75 -2.22 21.78 15.99
C LEU A 75 -3.01 22.95 15.40
N TYR A 76 -3.83 22.73 14.36
CA TYR A 76 -4.70 23.78 13.83
C TYR A 76 -5.69 24.28 14.89
N SER A 77 -6.40 23.37 15.52
CA SER A 77 -7.35 23.70 16.58
C SER A 77 -6.66 24.31 17.81
N PHE A 78 -5.48 23.80 18.17
CA PHE A 78 -4.69 24.38 19.25
C PHE A 78 -4.35 25.84 18.95
N LEU A 79 -3.77 26.14 17.80
CA LEU A 79 -3.34 27.49 17.44
C LEU A 79 -4.53 28.44 17.31
N THR A 80 -5.65 28.02 16.70
CA THR A 80 -6.80 28.89 16.41
C THR A 80 -7.72 29.10 17.58
N ASN A 81 -7.86 28.11 18.48
CA ASN A 81 -8.94 28.12 19.48
C ASN A 81 -8.45 27.98 20.94
N LYS A 82 -7.34 27.27 21.18
CA LYS A 82 -6.90 26.92 22.56
C LYS A 82 -5.71 27.71 23.04
N SER A 83 -4.86 28.16 22.14
CA SER A 83 -3.63 28.88 22.48
C SER A 83 -3.88 30.27 23.13
N GLY A 84 -5.02 30.88 22.76
CA GLY A 84 -5.33 32.27 23.13
C GLY A 84 -4.60 33.32 22.25
N LEU A 85 -3.85 32.89 21.23
CA LEU A 85 -3.12 33.80 20.34
C LEU A 85 -4.01 34.79 19.59
N TYR A 86 -5.21 34.37 19.28
CA TYR A 86 -6.13 35.12 18.41
C TYR A 86 -7.46 35.43 19.14
N ASP A 87 -7.48 35.44 20.46
CA ASP A 87 -8.71 35.61 21.29
C ASP A 87 -9.10 37.07 21.56
N ASN A 88 -8.37 38.03 21.05
CA ASN A 88 -8.74 39.45 21.16
C ASN A 88 -10.03 39.70 20.35
N ASN A 89 -10.93 40.53 20.91
CA ASN A 89 -12.26 40.89 20.38
C ASN A 89 -12.30 41.40 18.91
N ASN A 90 -11.14 41.53 18.27
CA ASN A 90 -10.97 42.02 16.90
C ASN A 90 -10.80 40.91 15.84
N TYR A 91 -10.81 39.63 16.21
CA TYR A 91 -10.62 38.54 15.27
C TYR A 91 -11.92 37.73 15.08
N ASP A 92 -12.61 37.98 13.99
CA ASP A 92 -13.57 37.02 13.45
C ASP A 92 -12.84 35.78 12.87
N ASN A 93 -13.56 34.74 12.46
CA ASN A 93 -12.97 33.51 11.96
C ASN A 93 -12.08 33.71 10.71
N LYS A 94 -12.37 34.72 9.90
CA LYS A 94 -11.58 35.07 8.71
C LYS A 94 -10.25 35.71 9.10
N ASN A 95 -10.27 36.66 10.01
CA ASN A 95 -9.10 37.36 10.51
C ASN A 95 -8.17 36.41 11.31
N LYS A 96 -8.72 35.44 12.07
CA LYS A 96 -7.96 34.39 12.74
C LYS A 96 -7.16 33.54 11.73
N ASN A 97 -7.79 33.14 10.63
CA ASN A 97 -7.13 32.35 9.59
C ASN A 97 -6.03 33.14 8.87
N GLU A 98 -6.20 34.43 8.63
CA GLU A 98 -5.18 35.29 8.02
C GLU A 98 -3.98 35.49 8.95
N ALA A 99 -4.22 35.73 10.23
CA ALA A 99 -3.18 35.85 11.24
C ALA A 99 -2.38 34.54 11.36
N LEU A 100 -3.07 33.38 11.41
CA LEU A 100 -2.41 32.08 11.40
C LEU A 100 -1.56 31.88 10.13
N LYS A 101 -2.07 32.22 8.94
CA LYS A 101 -1.30 32.13 7.69
C LYS A 101 -0.02 32.95 7.72
N LYS A 102 -0.04 34.13 8.37
CA LYS A 102 1.14 34.96 8.54
C LYS A 102 2.17 34.31 9.49
N ASP A 103 1.69 33.79 10.61
CA ASP A 103 2.56 33.14 11.60
C ASP A 103 3.14 31.81 11.08
N LEU A 104 2.37 31.03 10.32
CA LEU A 104 2.81 29.77 9.70
C LEU A 104 4.10 29.94 8.87
N LYS A 105 4.29 31.08 8.20
CA LYS A 105 5.50 31.34 7.38
C LYS A 105 6.79 31.22 8.18
N ASN A 106 6.74 31.48 9.50
CA ASN A 106 7.90 31.49 10.36
C ASN A 106 8.45 30.09 10.64
N PHE A 107 7.61 29.05 10.58
CA PHE A 107 7.99 27.68 10.92
C PHE A 107 7.51 26.61 9.91
N THR A 108 7.05 27.02 8.73
CA THR A 108 6.72 26.09 7.64
C THR A 108 7.99 25.51 7.03
N LYS A 109 8.06 24.18 6.92
CA LYS A 109 9.05 23.45 6.12
C LYS A 109 8.53 23.26 4.67
N LYS A 110 7.30 22.80 4.50
CA LYS A 110 6.63 22.58 3.20
C LYS A 110 5.12 22.72 3.37
N SER A 111 4.43 23.16 2.33
CA SER A 111 2.97 23.31 2.35
C SER A 111 2.35 22.77 1.07
N TYR A 112 1.24 22.05 1.23
CA TYR A 112 0.42 21.48 0.18
C TYR A 112 -0.99 22.07 0.31
N LYS A 113 -1.57 22.50 -0.80
CA LYS A 113 -2.84 23.24 -0.80
C LYS A 113 -3.94 22.46 -1.49
N ASN A 114 -5.17 22.69 -1.04
CA ASN A 114 -6.38 22.16 -1.66
C ASN A 114 -6.33 20.65 -1.88
N LEU A 115 -5.87 19.88 -0.87
CA LEU A 115 -5.81 18.43 -0.95
C LEU A 115 -7.22 17.83 -0.99
N ASP A 116 -7.43 16.79 -1.80
CA ASP A 116 -8.66 16.02 -1.85
C ASP A 116 -8.78 15.09 -0.63
N ILE A 117 -9.00 15.68 0.55
CA ILE A 117 -9.14 14.96 1.83
C ILE A 117 -10.52 15.23 2.41
N GLU A 118 -11.30 14.17 2.62
CA GLU A 118 -12.57 14.23 3.32
C GLU A 118 -12.46 13.70 4.74
N LEU A 119 -12.72 14.55 5.72
CA LEU A 119 -12.86 14.14 7.11
C LEU A 119 -14.33 13.79 7.38
N LYS A 120 -14.62 12.56 7.80
CA LYS A 120 -15.95 12.17 8.24
C LYS A 120 -16.36 13.00 9.46
N ILE A 121 -17.51 13.63 9.36
CA ILE A 121 -18.21 14.19 10.51
C ILE A 121 -19.13 13.07 11.01
N LYS A 122 -18.83 12.47 12.15
CA LYS A 122 -19.81 11.64 12.85
C LYS A 122 -20.90 12.58 13.38
N GLU A 123 -22.17 12.19 13.22
CA GLU A 123 -23.28 12.88 13.85
C GLU A 123 -22.96 13.09 15.33
N ASN A 124 -22.89 14.36 15.76
CA ASN A 124 -22.54 14.82 17.12
C ASN A 124 -21.04 14.80 17.53
N GLU A 125 -20.09 14.55 16.66
CA GLU A 125 -18.66 14.70 16.97
C GLU A 125 -18.00 15.79 16.10
N LYS A 126 -17.04 16.51 16.71
CA LYS A 126 -16.15 17.44 16.00
C LYS A 126 -15.43 16.69 14.87
N LYS A 127 -15.20 17.37 13.73
CA LYS A 127 -14.45 16.84 12.57
C LYS A 127 -13.29 15.96 13.04
N GLU A 128 -13.25 14.70 12.57
CA GLU A 128 -12.14 13.80 12.90
C GLU A 128 -10.82 14.43 12.41
N ASN A 129 -9.80 14.34 13.25
CA ASN A 129 -8.46 14.74 12.87
C ASN A 129 -7.83 13.68 11.97
N LEU A 130 -6.94 14.11 11.08
CA LEU A 130 -6.07 13.17 10.39
C LEU A 130 -5.27 12.34 11.41
N ASN A 131 -5.10 11.08 11.09
CA ASN A 131 -4.17 10.20 11.81
C ASN A 131 -2.72 10.52 11.42
N ASN A 132 -1.77 9.70 11.88
CA ASN A 132 -0.40 9.82 11.41
C ASN A 132 -0.35 9.66 9.88
N ILE A 133 0.31 10.60 9.22
CA ILE A 133 0.48 10.59 7.77
C ILE A 133 1.67 9.70 7.44
N THR A 134 1.51 8.78 6.50
CA THR A 134 2.61 7.89 6.07
C THR A 134 3.41 8.57 4.97
N LEU A 135 4.73 8.63 5.14
CA LEU A 135 5.66 9.24 4.21
C LEU A 135 6.30 8.22 3.28
N LEU A 136 6.78 8.69 2.14
CA LEU A 136 7.61 7.94 1.21
C LEU A 136 8.93 7.50 1.84
N ASN A 137 9.52 6.47 1.26
CA ASN A 137 10.88 6.07 1.59
C ASN A 137 11.87 7.11 1.07
N LYS A 138 12.80 7.52 1.93
CA LYS A 138 13.81 8.55 1.63
C LYS A 138 15.18 8.08 2.10
N ASN A 139 16.21 8.46 1.37
CA ASN A 139 17.59 8.20 1.73
C ASN A 139 18.08 9.18 2.83
N VAL A 140 19.35 9.10 3.19
CA VAL A 140 19.95 9.96 4.24
C VAL A 140 19.98 11.44 3.88
N LYS A 141 19.86 11.79 2.60
CA LYS A 141 19.78 13.16 2.10
C LYS A 141 18.35 13.69 1.97
N ASP A 142 17.35 12.95 2.44
CA ASP A 142 15.91 13.26 2.32
C ASP A 142 15.38 13.17 0.87
N GLU A 143 16.11 12.48 -0.03
CA GLU A 143 15.72 12.24 -1.42
C GLU A 143 14.84 10.98 -1.50
N VAL A 144 13.73 11.09 -2.25
CA VAL A 144 12.80 9.97 -2.48
C VAL A 144 13.45 8.95 -3.40
N TYR A 145 13.38 7.68 -3.06
CA TYR A 145 13.81 6.58 -3.92
C TYR A 145 12.89 5.37 -3.79
N ILE A 146 12.94 4.49 -4.77
CA ILE A 146 12.19 3.24 -4.80
C ILE A 146 13.16 2.10 -4.42
N PRO A 147 12.95 1.40 -3.27
CA PRO A 147 13.80 0.28 -2.89
C PRO A 147 13.74 -0.84 -3.91
N GLY A 148 14.90 -1.36 -4.30
CA GLY A 148 15.00 -2.51 -5.21
C GLY A 148 14.28 -3.75 -4.70
N SER A 149 14.19 -3.91 -3.40
CA SER A 149 13.39 -4.97 -2.77
C SER A 149 11.89 -4.83 -3.08
N SER A 150 11.37 -3.61 -3.19
CA SER A 150 9.97 -3.35 -3.54
C SER A 150 9.71 -3.66 -5.02
N ILE A 151 10.60 -3.20 -5.90
CA ILE A 151 10.54 -3.51 -7.35
C ILE A 151 10.65 -5.03 -7.55
N LYS A 152 11.66 -5.67 -6.96
CA LYS A 152 11.85 -7.12 -7.06
C LYS A 152 10.63 -7.89 -6.55
N GLY A 153 10.04 -7.47 -5.43
CA GLY A 153 8.83 -8.12 -4.89
C GLY A 153 7.65 -8.07 -5.85
N ALA A 154 7.44 -6.94 -6.51
CA ALA A 154 6.39 -6.78 -7.52
C ALA A 154 6.68 -7.62 -8.77
N LEU A 155 7.91 -7.58 -9.31
CA LEU A 155 8.34 -8.41 -10.43
C LEU A 155 8.10 -9.90 -10.16
N VAL A 156 8.58 -10.41 -9.02
CA VAL A 156 8.44 -11.82 -8.67
C VAL A 156 6.98 -12.24 -8.55
N ASN A 157 6.13 -11.39 -7.97
CA ASN A 157 4.70 -11.70 -7.88
C ASN A 157 4.05 -11.83 -9.26
N LEU A 158 4.35 -10.91 -10.18
CA LEU A 158 3.82 -10.96 -11.54
C LEU A 158 4.34 -12.17 -12.32
N LEU A 159 5.64 -12.50 -12.21
CA LEU A 159 6.20 -13.71 -12.83
C LEU A 159 5.55 -15.00 -12.33
N LEU A 160 5.24 -15.06 -11.04
CA LEU A 160 4.48 -16.19 -10.47
C LEU A 160 3.06 -16.23 -11.02
N VAL A 161 2.39 -15.07 -11.14
CA VAL A 161 1.04 -14.96 -11.72
C VAL A 161 1.06 -15.43 -13.17
N SER A 162 1.95 -14.90 -14.03
CA SER A 162 2.09 -15.31 -15.43
C SER A 162 2.33 -16.81 -15.55
N TYR A 163 3.26 -17.37 -14.76
CA TYR A 163 3.49 -18.81 -14.79
C TYR A 163 2.24 -19.63 -14.43
N ILE A 164 1.52 -19.24 -13.39
CA ILE A 164 0.35 -19.97 -12.90
C ILE A 164 -0.81 -19.91 -13.90
N ILE A 165 -1.10 -18.75 -14.48
CA ILE A 165 -2.22 -18.64 -15.44
C ILE A 165 -2.03 -19.54 -16.67
N ASN A 166 -0.78 -19.77 -17.08
CA ASN A 166 -0.40 -20.60 -18.21
C ASN A 166 -0.22 -22.09 -17.87
N ASN A 167 0.01 -22.43 -16.59
CA ASN A 167 0.35 -23.80 -16.17
C ASN A 167 -0.48 -24.23 -14.93
N ARG A 168 -1.72 -23.78 -14.82
CA ARG A 168 -2.57 -24.01 -13.64
C ARG A 168 -2.75 -25.50 -13.31
N ASP A 169 -2.80 -26.35 -14.33
CA ASP A 169 -2.99 -27.80 -14.19
C ASP A 169 -1.86 -28.49 -13.42
N GLU A 170 -0.67 -27.89 -13.37
CA GLU A 170 0.45 -28.38 -12.55
C GLU A 170 0.21 -28.24 -11.03
N PHE A 171 -0.81 -27.47 -10.63
CA PHE A 171 -1.11 -27.13 -9.22
C PHE A 171 -2.44 -27.70 -8.72
N VAL A 172 -3.05 -28.63 -9.45
CA VAL A 172 -4.35 -29.22 -9.06
C VAL A 172 -4.32 -29.80 -7.65
N ASN A 173 -3.24 -30.49 -7.27
CA ASN A 173 -3.09 -31.08 -5.92
C ASN A 173 -3.04 -29.99 -4.85
N GLU A 174 -2.29 -28.92 -5.06
CA GLU A 174 -2.17 -27.80 -4.13
C GLU A 174 -3.48 -27.00 -4.07
N ILE A 175 -4.18 -26.80 -5.19
CA ILE A 175 -5.50 -26.17 -5.24
C ILE A 175 -6.50 -27.00 -4.42
N THR A 176 -6.59 -28.31 -4.67
CA THR A 176 -7.46 -29.22 -3.90
C THR A 176 -7.10 -29.22 -2.42
N GLN A 177 -5.82 -29.13 -2.07
CA GLN A 177 -5.42 -29.01 -0.66
C GLN A 177 -5.92 -27.70 -0.04
N ILE A 178 -5.89 -26.56 -0.78
CA ILE A 178 -6.44 -25.28 -0.31
C ILE A 178 -7.95 -25.38 -0.11
N GLU A 179 -8.68 -25.97 -1.08
CA GLU A 179 -10.13 -26.19 -1.02
C GLU A 179 -10.53 -27.04 0.21
N ASN A 180 -9.85 -28.14 0.43
CA ASN A 180 -10.06 -28.99 1.60
C ASN A 180 -9.85 -28.25 2.93
N GLU A 181 -8.86 -27.36 3.01
CA GLU A 181 -8.64 -26.56 4.22
C GLU A 181 -9.74 -25.50 4.42
N VAL A 182 -10.29 -24.95 3.33
CA VAL A 182 -11.44 -24.04 3.38
C VAL A 182 -12.69 -24.78 3.86
N GLU A 183 -13.00 -25.93 3.28
CA GLU A 183 -14.12 -26.77 3.70
C GLU A 183 -14.01 -27.19 5.18
N ASN A 184 -12.82 -27.58 5.62
CA ASN A 184 -12.55 -27.93 7.01
C ASN A 184 -12.77 -26.74 7.97
N PHE A 185 -12.43 -25.53 7.54
CA PHE A 185 -12.73 -24.32 8.30
C PHE A 185 -14.24 -24.12 8.42
N ASP A 186 -14.97 -24.16 7.30
CA ASP A 186 -16.41 -23.92 7.27
C ASP A 186 -17.16 -25.01 8.05
N LYS A 187 -16.77 -26.28 7.92
CA LYS A 187 -17.34 -27.39 8.70
C LYS A 187 -17.17 -27.16 10.21
N LYS A 188 -15.96 -26.91 10.68
CA LYS A 188 -15.69 -26.65 12.10
C LYS A 188 -16.45 -25.44 12.62
N ARG A 189 -16.57 -24.39 11.80
CA ARG A 189 -17.30 -23.19 12.16
C ARG A 189 -18.78 -23.48 12.30
N ASN A 190 -19.37 -24.17 11.34
CA ASN A 190 -20.79 -24.55 11.36
C ASN A 190 -21.11 -25.46 12.54
N GLU A 191 -20.27 -26.46 12.81
CA GLU A 191 -20.41 -27.33 13.98
C GLU A 191 -20.32 -26.56 15.32
N PHE A 192 -19.52 -25.49 15.35
CA PHE A 192 -19.40 -24.66 16.54
C PHE A 192 -20.63 -23.75 16.70
N VAL A 193 -21.07 -23.08 15.64
CA VAL A 193 -22.19 -22.13 15.67
C VAL A 193 -23.54 -22.82 15.89
N SER A 194 -23.68 -24.10 15.51
CA SER A 194 -24.91 -24.89 15.71
C SER A 194 -25.12 -25.39 17.12
N LYS A 195 -24.18 -25.25 18.05
CA LYS A 195 -24.34 -25.64 19.45
C LYS A 195 -25.34 -24.72 20.16
N GLU A 196 -26.17 -25.31 21.05
CA GLU A 196 -27.12 -24.54 21.87
C GLU A 196 -26.40 -23.53 22.79
N ASN A 197 -27.01 -22.37 23.01
CA ASN A 197 -26.57 -21.34 23.95
C ASN A 197 -25.21 -20.67 23.65
N ILE A 198 -24.72 -20.68 22.40
CA ILE A 198 -23.50 -19.98 22.04
C ILE A 198 -23.74 -18.49 21.92
N THR A 199 -22.91 -17.72 22.60
CA THR A 199 -22.90 -16.26 22.54
C THR A 199 -22.12 -15.75 21.31
N GLU A 200 -22.47 -14.56 20.83
CA GLU A 200 -21.73 -13.88 19.76
C GLU A 200 -20.23 -13.72 20.09
N LYS A 201 -19.90 -13.46 21.35
CA LYS A 201 -18.52 -13.32 21.82
C LYS A 201 -17.71 -14.62 21.72
N GLU A 202 -18.34 -15.75 21.97
CA GLU A 202 -17.70 -17.07 21.81
C GLU A 202 -17.45 -17.38 20.34
N ILE A 203 -18.40 -17.03 19.45
CA ILE A 203 -18.22 -17.13 18.00
C ILE A 203 -17.03 -16.28 17.54
N GLU A 204 -16.91 -15.05 18.04
CA GLU A 204 -15.76 -14.17 17.70
C GLU A 204 -14.42 -14.77 18.15
N ILE A 205 -14.36 -15.32 19.36
CA ILE A 205 -13.13 -15.97 19.88
C ILE A 205 -12.79 -17.20 19.03
N PHE A 206 -13.80 -18.02 18.70
CA PHE A 206 -13.63 -19.19 17.85
C PHE A 206 -13.11 -18.79 16.47
N ASP A 207 -13.78 -17.86 15.81
CA ASP A 207 -13.42 -17.37 14.47
C ASP A 207 -11.99 -16.81 14.47
N LYS A 208 -11.62 -16.02 15.47
CA LYS A 208 -10.27 -15.45 15.59
C LYS A 208 -9.19 -16.53 15.72
N LYS A 209 -9.40 -17.53 16.55
CA LYS A 209 -8.43 -18.61 16.77
C LYS A 209 -8.30 -19.50 15.54
N ASN A 210 -9.42 -19.95 15.00
CA ASN A 210 -9.42 -20.89 13.88
C ASN A 210 -9.01 -20.25 12.58
N SER A 211 -9.46 -19.03 12.25
CA SER A 211 -9.01 -18.34 11.05
C SER A 211 -7.49 -18.17 11.03
N LYS A 212 -6.87 -17.81 12.15
CA LYS A 212 -5.40 -17.70 12.24
C LYS A 212 -4.71 -19.03 11.96
N PHE A 213 -5.25 -20.14 12.48
CA PHE A 213 -4.72 -21.48 12.25
C PHE A 213 -4.82 -21.87 10.77
N PHE A 214 -6.02 -21.75 10.17
CA PHE A 214 -6.24 -22.08 8.76
C PHE A 214 -5.49 -21.13 7.81
N GLN A 215 -5.41 -19.84 8.15
CA GLN A 215 -4.56 -18.89 7.42
C GLN A 215 -3.10 -19.35 7.33
N GLY A 216 -2.57 -19.90 8.43
CA GLY A 216 -1.22 -20.49 8.43
C GLY A 216 -1.09 -21.67 7.46
N LYS A 217 -2.08 -22.57 7.45
CA LYS A 217 -2.11 -23.72 6.54
C LYS A 217 -2.20 -23.28 5.08
N LEU A 218 -3.12 -22.36 4.75
CA LEU A 218 -3.27 -21.83 3.38
C LEU A 218 -1.98 -21.14 2.90
N LYS A 219 -1.38 -20.30 3.74
CA LYS A 219 -0.08 -19.66 3.41
C LYS A 219 1.02 -20.68 3.17
N ASN A 220 1.05 -21.77 3.94
CA ASN A 220 2.05 -22.82 3.72
C ASN A 220 1.89 -23.49 2.36
N VAL A 221 0.66 -23.75 1.90
CA VAL A 221 0.43 -24.32 0.57
C VAL A 221 0.80 -23.31 -0.51
N ILE A 222 0.40 -22.05 -0.38
CA ILE A 222 0.75 -20.97 -1.31
C ILE A 222 2.28 -20.82 -1.41
N ASN A 223 2.99 -20.85 -0.28
CA ASN A 223 4.46 -20.80 -0.27
C ASN A 223 5.10 -22.00 -0.96
N LYS A 224 4.52 -23.22 -0.81
CA LYS A 224 5.01 -24.41 -1.52
C LYS A 224 4.86 -24.25 -3.04
N ILE A 225 3.77 -23.67 -3.54
CA ILE A 225 3.59 -23.35 -4.96
C ILE A 225 4.71 -22.41 -5.43
N GLN A 226 4.94 -21.32 -4.71
CA GLN A 226 6.01 -20.38 -5.03
C GLN A 226 7.39 -21.03 -5.02
N GLU A 227 7.68 -21.88 -4.02
CA GLU A 227 8.93 -22.63 -3.94
C GLU A 227 9.09 -23.64 -5.07
N LYS A 228 8.01 -24.31 -5.48
CA LYS A 228 7.99 -25.22 -6.63
C LYS A 228 8.35 -24.50 -7.94
N ILE A 229 7.82 -23.30 -8.16
CA ILE A 229 8.12 -22.49 -9.35
C ILE A 229 9.56 -21.98 -9.34
N LEU A 230 10.02 -21.44 -8.20
CA LEU A 230 11.28 -20.69 -8.14
C LEU A 230 12.50 -21.55 -7.78
N TYR A 231 12.32 -22.67 -7.02
CA TYR A 231 13.44 -23.34 -6.35
C TYR A 231 13.44 -24.88 -6.45
N GLU A 232 12.52 -25.50 -7.17
CA GLU A 232 12.40 -26.97 -7.20
C GLU A 232 13.71 -27.65 -7.62
N ASN A 233 14.38 -27.11 -8.63
CA ASN A 233 15.59 -27.70 -9.22
C ASN A 233 16.88 -27.21 -8.58
N PHE A 234 16.81 -26.56 -7.41
CA PHE A 234 18.00 -26.10 -6.69
C PHE A 234 18.45 -27.16 -5.67
N SER A 235 19.69 -27.63 -5.79
CA SER A 235 20.29 -28.61 -4.88
C SER A 235 20.43 -28.09 -3.44
N ASN A 236 20.56 -26.79 -3.25
CA ASN A 236 20.66 -26.15 -1.95
C ASN A 236 19.50 -25.15 -1.70
N LYS A 237 18.41 -25.64 -1.08
CA LYS A 237 17.23 -24.84 -0.75
C LYS A 237 17.48 -23.71 0.29
N LYS A 238 18.66 -23.67 0.92
CA LYS A 238 19.02 -22.58 1.86
C LYS A 238 19.39 -21.29 1.14
N ILE A 239 19.84 -21.36 -0.12
CA ILE A 239 20.22 -20.18 -0.92
C ILE A 239 19.07 -19.84 -1.84
N LYS A 240 18.18 -18.94 -1.38
CA LYS A 240 17.03 -18.46 -2.15
C LYS A 240 17.43 -17.40 -3.20
N LYS A 241 18.31 -17.80 -4.14
CA LYS A 241 18.68 -16.98 -5.31
C LYS A 241 18.17 -17.70 -6.56
N PHE A 242 17.30 -17.05 -7.32
CA PHE A 242 16.69 -17.63 -8.53
C PHE A 242 17.06 -16.87 -9.82
N GLY A 243 18.09 -16.01 -9.76
CA GLY A 243 18.65 -15.38 -10.96
C GLY A 243 18.21 -13.95 -11.22
N ILE A 244 17.35 -13.33 -10.40
CA ILE A 244 16.97 -11.92 -10.54
C ILE A 244 17.49 -11.10 -9.36
N SER A 245 18.24 -10.03 -9.67
CA SER A 245 18.64 -9.02 -8.70
C SER A 245 18.24 -7.63 -9.18
N VAL A 246 17.80 -6.79 -8.26
CA VAL A 246 17.31 -5.43 -8.55
C VAL A 246 17.99 -4.46 -7.61
N SER A 247 18.54 -3.36 -8.14
CA SER A 247 19.11 -2.28 -7.32
C SER A 247 18.02 -1.38 -6.76
N ASP A 248 18.35 -0.60 -5.74
CA ASP A 248 17.54 0.58 -5.40
C ASP A 248 17.54 1.55 -6.60
N SER A 249 16.45 2.30 -6.74
CA SER A 249 16.40 3.34 -7.76
C SER A 249 17.22 4.54 -7.33
N TYR A 250 17.69 5.28 -8.32
CA TYR A 250 18.32 6.56 -8.13
C TYR A 250 17.56 7.64 -8.93
N GLU A 251 17.61 8.85 -8.45
CA GLU A 251 16.90 9.97 -9.04
C GLU A 251 17.49 10.34 -10.40
N ASN A 252 16.64 10.58 -11.38
CA ASN A 252 17.04 11.08 -12.69
C ASN A 252 16.97 12.62 -12.72
N LYS A 253 17.95 13.30 -12.16
CA LYS A 253 18.29 14.75 -12.32
C LYS A 253 17.18 15.80 -12.12
N LYS A 254 15.97 15.46 -11.71
CA LYS A 254 14.87 16.40 -11.42
C LYS A 254 14.33 16.18 -10.02
N ASP A 255 13.87 17.26 -9.41
CA ASP A 255 13.11 17.16 -8.16
C ASP A 255 11.89 16.26 -8.38
N ILE A 256 11.70 15.28 -7.49
CA ILE A 256 10.57 14.36 -7.54
C ILE A 256 9.33 15.09 -7.02
N ASP A 257 8.32 15.17 -7.87
CA ASP A 257 7.03 15.72 -7.49
C ASP A 257 6.28 14.74 -6.59
N VAL A 258 5.85 15.24 -5.43
CA VAL A 258 5.11 14.46 -4.43
C VAL A 258 3.87 15.22 -3.97
N ASN A 259 2.81 14.46 -3.67
CA ASN A 259 1.58 15.00 -3.12
C ASN A 259 0.98 14.05 -2.07
N PHE A 260 -0.06 14.49 -1.35
CA PHE A 260 -0.74 13.72 -0.34
C PHE A 260 -2.14 13.36 -0.78
N TYR A 261 -2.48 12.06 -0.66
CA TYR A 261 -3.80 11.55 -0.98
C TYR A 261 -4.35 10.72 0.17
N GLN A 262 -5.67 10.71 0.28
CA GLN A 262 -6.40 9.86 1.22
C GLN A 262 -6.73 8.52 0.58
N ASP A 263 -6.54 7.44 1.34
CA ASP A 263 -6.95 6.11 0.91
C ASP A 263 -8.49 6.00 0.92
N ILE A 264 -9.05 5.44 -0.13
CA ILE A 264 -10.49 5.24 -0.32
C ILE A 264 -10.74 3.78 -0.69
N ASP A 265 -11.68 3.13 0.00
CA ASP A 265 -12.19 1.83 -0.38
C ASP A 265 -13.45 2.01 -1.22
N GLU A 266 -13.39 1.66 -2.50
CA GLU A 266 -14.54 1.61 -3.41
C GLU A 266 -15.12 0.20 -3.41
N LYS A 267 -16.38 0.02 -3.01
CA LYS A 267 -17.05 -1.27 -3.08
C LYS A 267 -17.38 -1.63 -4.53
N ILE A 268 -16.99 -2.83 -4.96
CA ILE A 268 -17.23 -3.30 -6.33
C ILE A 268 -18.72 -3.37 -6.65
N LYS A 269 -19.55 -3.85 -5.70
CA LYS A 269 -20.96 -4.15 -5.94
C LYS A 269 -21.84 -2.91 -6.16
N ASP A 270 -21.67 -1.88 -5.35
CA ASP A 270 -22.56 -0.70 -5.32
C ASP A 270 -21.83 0.62 -5.57
N LYS A 271 -20.54 0.53 -5.92
CA LYS A 271 -19.63 1.66 -6.15
C LYS A 271 -19.58 2.66 -4.99
N LYS A 272 -19.99 2.20 -3.81
CA LYS A 272 -20.01 3.04 -2.61
C LYS A 272 -18.60 3.25 -2.08
N GLU A 273 -18.23 4.50 -1.91
CA GLU A 273 -16.96 4.94 -1.37
C GLU A 273 -16.93 4.90 0.15
N SER A 274 -15.81 4.50 0.70
CA SER A 274 -15.50 4.55 2.12
C SER A 274 -14.15 5.23 2.32
N TYR A 275 -14.16 6.45 2.83
CA TYR A 275 -12.96 7.21 3.12
C TYR A 275 -12.27 6.63 4.35
N LEU A 276 -11.02 6.22 4.18
CA LEU A 276 -10.20 5.74 5.28
C LEU A 276 -9.50 6.91 5.97
N PRO A 277 -9.32 6.88 7.31
CA PRO A 277 -8.59 7.94 8.02
C PRO A 277 -7.06 7.80 7.82
N VAL A 278 -6.65 7.45 6.61
CA VAL A 278 -5.25 7.20 6.23
C VAL A 278 -4.89 8.12 5.09
N VAL A 279 -3.91 8.99 5.32
CA VAL A 279 -3.32 9.86 4.31
C VAL A 279 -1.87 9.45 4.09
N ARG A 280 -1.45 9.43 2.83
CA ARG A 280 -0.09 9.04 2.44
C ARG A 280 0.53 10.07 1.51
N GLU A 281 1.85 10.20 1.59
CA GLU A 281 2.67 10.90 0.59
C GLU A 281 2.85 9.98 -0.62
N TYR A 282 2.61 10.47 -1.84
CA TYR A 282 2.72 9.72 -3.09
C TYR A 282 3.67 10.42 -4.04
N ILE A 283 4.39 9.63 -4.83
CA ILE A 283 5.11 10.10 -6.01
C ILE A 283 4.07 10.37 -7.10
N GLU A 284 4.10 11.56 -7.68
CA GLU A 284 3.18 11.95 -8.76
C GLU A 284 3.51 11.26 -10.09
N PRO A 285 2.51 11.11 -10.99
CA PRO A 285 2.73 10.63 -12.36
C PRO A 285 3.78 11.45 -13.12
N LYS A 286 4.41 10.83 -14.12
CA LYS A 286 5.47 11.38 -14.97
C LYS A 286 6.83 11.57 -14.27
N ASN A 287 6.95 11.15 -13.00
CA ASN A 287 8.27 11.02 -12.40
C ASN A 287 8.96 9.77 -12.94
N ILE A 288 10.25 9.89 -13.21
CA ILE A 288 11.07 8.85 -13.79
C ILE A 288 12.21 8.49 -12.84
N PHE A 289 12.43 7.20 -12.65
CA PHE A 289 13.51 6.64 -11.83
C PHE A 289 14.36 5.70 -12.69
N GLU A 290 15.66 5.73 -12.52
CA GLU A 290 16.56 4.74 -13.08
C GLU A 290 16.95 3.69 -12.03
N PHE A 291 17.11 2.44 -12.44
CA PHE A 291 17.57 1.32 -11.60
C PHE A 291 18.18 0.24 -12.47
N ASP A 292 18.77 -0.77 -11.85
CA ASP A 292 19.35 -1.88 -12.58
C ASP A 292 18.64 -3.21 -12.26
N ILE A 293 18.40 -4.02 -13.30
CA ILE A 293 18.04 -5.43 -13.17
C ILE A 293 19.23 -6.26 -13.65
N THR A 294 19.67 -7.21 -12.84
CA THR A 294 20.66 -8.20 -13.25
C THR A 294 20.00 -9.56 -13.35
N LEU A 295 20.07 -10.18 -14.53
CA LEU A 295 19.58 -11.51 -14.81
C LEU A 295 20.75 -12.50 -14.92
N ASP A 296 20.71 -13.56 -14.12
CA ASP A 296 21.58 -14.73 -14.21
C ASP A 296 20.79 -15.85 -14.90
N PHE A 297 21.00 -16.00 -16.19
CA PHE A 297 20.24 -16.96 -17.00
C PHE A 297 20.55 -18.42 -16.65
N GLU A 298 21.69 -18.72 -16.05
CA GLU A 298 21.98 -20.07 -15.53
C GLU A 298 21.08 -20.39 -14.33
N LEU A 299 20.90 -19.44 -13.41
CA LEU A 299 19.98 -19.62 -12.29
C LEU A 299 18.51 -19.62 -12.74
N LEU A 300 18.15 -18.74 -13.67
CA LEU A 300 16.80 -18.67 -14.23
C LEU A 300 16.40 -19.96 -14.94
N SER A 301 17.30 -20.61 -15.68
CA SER A 301 17.02 -21.87 -16.34
C SER A 301 16.73 -23.03 -15.38
N ARG A 302 17.08 -22.90 -14.10
CA ARG A 302 16.76 -23.86 -13.04
C ARG A 302 15.39 -23.60 -12.40
N THR A 303 14.75 -22.48 -12.71
CA THR A 303 13.37 -22.20 -12.31
C THR A 303 12.39 -22.77 -13.30
N ARG A 304 11.09 -22.75 -12.97
CA ARG A 304 10.04 -23.09 -13.93
C ARG A 304 9.58 -21.87 -14.74
N LEU A 305 10.10 -20.67 -14.49
CA LEU A 305 9.65 -19.42 -15.11
C LEU A 305 9.88 -19.34 -16.63
N LYS A 306 10.79 -20.16 -17.20
CA LYS A 306 11.11 -20.20 -18.63
C LYS A 306 11.55 -18.84 -19.21
N ILE A 307 12.31 -18.07 -18.44
CA ILE A 307 12.86 -16.78 -18.87
C ILE A 307 14.24 -17.02 -19.47
N ASN A 308 14.35 -16.90 -20.79
CA ASN A 308 15.57 -17.14 -21.56
C ASN A 308 16.27 -15.84 -21.97
N ASP A 309 15.52 -14.75 -22.06
CA ASP A 309 16.02 -13.43 -22.41
C ASP A 309 15.22 -12.33 -21.69
N PHE A 310 15.50 -11.10 -22.05
CA PHE A 310 14.83 -9.93 -21.45
C PHE A 310 13.38 -9.78 -21.93
N ASP A 311 13.11 -10.14 -23.16
CA ASP A 311 11.77 -9.98 -23.75
C ASP A 311 10.80 -10.99 -23.12
N ASP A 312 11.26 -12.23 -22.81
CA ASP A 312 10.48 -13.20 -22.02
C ASP A 312 10.07 -12.60 -20.65
N LEU A 313 10.99 -11.86 -20.00
CA LEU A 313 10.70 -11.20 -18.73
C LEU A 313 9.58 -10.16 -18.89
N ILE A 314 9.72 -9.25 -19.87
CA ILE A 314 8.74 -8.17 -20.08
C ILE A 314 7.38 -8.75 -20.50
N ASN A 315 7.33 -9.69 -21.44
CA ASN A 315 6.10 -10.33 -21.86
C ASN A 315 5.35 -10.99 -20.69
N ALA A 316 6.07 -11.66 -19.79
CA ALA A 316 5.47 -12.26 -18.59
C ALA A 316 4.91 -11.22 -17.62
N LEU A 317 5.54 -10.04 -17.51
CA LEU A 317 5.04 -8.94 -16.66
C LEU A 317 3.79 -8.31 -17.26
N GLU A 318 3.77 -8.04 -18.57
CA GLU A 318 2.64 -7.49 -19.29
C GLU A 318 1.44 -8.43 -19.18
N GLU A 319 1.60 -9.71 -19.54
CA GLU A 319 0.56 -10.73 -19.44
C GLU A 319 -0.06 -10.80 -18.03
N ALA A 320 0.79 -10.86 -17.00
CA ALA A 320 0.32 -10.93 -15.62
C ALA A 320 -0.38 -9.63 -15.17
N THR A 321 0.10 -8.48 -15.61
CA THR A 321 -0.47 -7.19 -15.28
C THR A 321 -1.85 -7.05 -15.92
N ASP A 322 -1.97 -7.36 -17.21
CA ASP A 322 -3.24 -7.34 -17.94
C ASP A 322 -4.25 -8.32 -17.33
N TYR A 323 -3.82 -9.54 -17.01
CA TYR A 323 -4.67 -10.51 -16.32
C TYR A 323 -5.21 -9.98 -14.98
N LEU A 324 -4.36 -9.36 -14.16
CA LEU A 324 -4.78 -8.82 -12.87
C LEU A 324 -5.73 -7.63 -13.03
N ILE A 325 -5.50 -6.80 -14.04
CA ILE A 325 -6.35 -5.66 -14.35
C ILE A 325 -7.73 -6.13 -14.79
N GLU A 326 -7.81 -6.97 -15.79
CA GLU A 326 -9.08 -7.49 -16.34
C GLU A 326 -9.91 -8.24 -15.30
N ASN A 327 -9.26 -8.98 -14.41
CA ASN A 327 -9.96 -9.84 -13.44
C ASN A 327 -10.22 -9.18 -12.08
N THR A 328 -9.62 -8.03 -11.78
CA THR A 328 -9.68 -7.44 -10.43
C THR A 328 -9.84 -5.93 -10.40
N LEU A 329 -9.50 -5.23 -11.47
CA LEU A 329 -9.50 -3.77 -11.54
C LEU A 329 -10.32 -3.30 -12.74
N GLU A 330 -11.12 -2.26 -12.55
CA GLU A 330 -11.71 -1.51 -13.63
C GLU A 330 -10.78 -0.33 -13.92
N LEU A 331 -10.07 -0.38 -15.05
CA LEU A 331 -9.23 0.72 -15.50
C LEU A 331 -9.98 1.65 -16.45
N PRO A 332 -9.63 2.93 -16.47
CA PRO A 332 -9.96 3.80 -17.59
C PRO A 332 -9.24 3.30 -18.87
N ASP A 333 -9.91 3.39 -20.01
CA ASP A 333 -9.40 2.97 -21.34
C ASP A 333 -8.10 3.68 -21.77
N GLU A 334 -7.68 4.73 -21.06
CA GLU A 334 -6.53 5.58 -21.39
C GLU A 334 -5.17 5.06 -20.88
N LEU A 335 -5.17 4.02 -20.03
CA LEU A 335 -3.94 3.44 -19.46
C LEU A 335 -3.60 2.14 -20.18
N CYS A 336 -2.64 2.17 -21.10
CA CYS A 336 -2.30 1.03 -21.98
C CYS A 336 -0.84 0.57 -21.93
N CYS A 337 0.01 1.15 -21.08
CA CYS A 337 1.45 0.85 -21.13
C CYS A 337 2.02 0.35 -19.80
N GLN A 338 1.17 0.03 -18.82
CA GLN A 338 1.61 -0.48 -17.53
C GLN A 338 2.09 -1.92 -17.65
N ASN A 339 3.24 -2.21 -17.08
CA ASN A 339 3.75 -3.58 -16.99
C ASN A 339 4.20 -3.95 -15.56
N LEU A 340 3.95 -3.07 -14.60
CA LEU A 340 4.24 -3.35 -13.20
C LEU A 340 3.26 -2.62 -12.26
N ILE A 341 2.87 -3.30 -11.17
CA ILE A 341 2.03 -2.75 -10.11
C ILE A 341 2.84 -2.67 -8.84
N LEU A 342 3.04 -1.45 -8.32
CA LEU A 342 4.03 -1.18 -7.28
C LEU A 342 3.46 -0.39 -6.11
N GLY A 343 3.87 -0.72 -4.89
CA GLY A 343 3.63 0.08 -3.70
C GLY A 343 2.43 -0.32 -2.85
N ALA A 344 2.06 0.56 -1.93
CA ALA A 344 0.91 0.39 -1.05
C ALA A 344 -0.38 0.90 -1.73
N ASN A 345 -1.52 0.55 -1.13
CA ASN A 345 -2.85 0.92 -1.62
C ASN A 345 -3.21 0.36 -3.01
N THR A 346 -2.48 -0.68 -3.46
CA THR A 346 -2.76 -1.39 -4.71
C THR A 346 -3.72 -2.57 -4.54
N GLY A 347 -4.15 -2.85 -3.29
CA GLY A 347 -5.05 -3.95 -2.94
C GLY A 347 -4.34 -5.28 -2.64
N PHE A 348 -5.08 -6.19 -1.99
CA PHE A 348 -4.58 -7.52 -1.63
C PHE A 348 -4.32 -8.39 -2.87
N HIS A 349 -5.21 -8.33 -3.84
CA HIS A 349 -5.18 -9.14 -5.07
C HIS A 349 -3.93 -8.91 -5.92
N GLN A 350 -3.30 -7.72 -5.81
CA GLN A 350 -2.06 -7.40 -6.52
C GLN A 350 -0.80 -7.98 -5.84
N LYS A 351 -0.94 -8.54 -4.64
CA LYS A 351 0.18 -9.03 -3.81
C LYS A 351 0.09 -10.51 -3.49
N THR A 352 -0.72 -11.24 -4.22
CA THR A 352 -0.97 -12.66 -4.00
C THR A 352 -1.17 -13.39 -5.32
N ILE A 353 -0.80 -14.67 -5.35
CA ILE A 353 -1.06 -15.54 -6.48
C ILE A 353 -2.46 -16.21 -6.45
N VAL A 354 -3.26 -15.92 -5.43
CA VAL A 354 -4.58 -16.56 -5.23
C VAL A 354 -5.51 -16.31 -6.41
N HIS A 355 -5.45 -15.11 -7.02
CA HIS A 355 -6.29 -14.76 -8.16
C HIS A 355 -5.90 -15.50 -9.45
N ALA A 356 -4.66 -15.93 -9.58
CA ALA A 356 -4.21 -16.80 -10.67
C ALA A 356 -4.59 -18.26 -10.42
N LEU A 357 -4.54 -18.72 -9.17
CA LEU A 357 -4.92 -20.10 -8.80
C LEU A 357 -6.42 -20.36 -8.92
N PHE A 358 -7.26 -19.41 -8.53
CA PHE A 358 -8.72 -19.54 -8.49
C PHE A 358 -9.37 -18.57 -9.47
N LYS A 359 -9.71 -19.06 -10.68
CA LYS A 359 -10.39 -18.27 -11.72
C LYS A 359 -11.84 -17.99 -11.33
N ASP A 360 -12.51 -18.97 -10.72
CA ASP A 360 -13.87 -18.78 -10.22
C ASP A 360 -13.92 -17.80 -9.05
N LYS A 361 -14.82 -16.83 -9.14
CA LYS A 361 -14.95 -15.74 -8.18
C LYS A 361 -15.45 -16.23 -6.81
N SER A 362 -16.30 -17.25 -6.79
CA SER A 362 -16.84 -17.83 -5.57
C SER A 362 -15.77 -18.62 -4.82
N GLU A 363 -15.04 -19.50 -5.51
CA GLU A 363 -13.92 -20.26 -4.93
C GLU A 363 -12.85 -19.33 -4.37
N ARG A 364 -12.46 -18.34 -5.16
CA ARG A 364 -11.50 -17.29 -4.75
C ARG A 364 -11.94 -16.56 -3.50
N THR A 365 -13.23 -16.21 -3.41
CA THR A 365 -13.79 -15.52 -2.24
C THR A 365 -13.68 -16.37 -0.98
N GLN A 366 -13.93 -17.69 -1.09
CA GLN A 366 -13.82 -18.61 0.05
C GLN A 366 -12.38 -18.67 0.61
N VAL A 367 -11.38 -18.63 -0.25
CA VAL A 367 -9.95 -18.60 0.16
C VAL A 367 -9.59 -17.25 0.78
N VAL A 368 -9.95 -16.16 0.09
CA VAL A 368 -9.56 -14.80 0.47
C VAL A 368 -10.16 -14.37 1.80
N LYS A 369 -11.42 -14.77 2.11
CA LYS A 369 -12.06 -14.46 3.39
C LYS A 369 -11.24 -14.96 4.60
N ILE A 370 -10.59 -16.12 4.46
CA ILE A 370 -9.73 -16.68 5.51
C ILE A 370 -8.38 -15.94 5.54
N LEU A 371 -7.77 -15.69 4.38
CA LEU A 371 -6.45 -15.04 4.27
C LEU A 371 -6.44 -13.60 4.76
N LEU A 372 -7.55 -12.85 4.56
CA LEU A 372 -7.65 -11.44 4.98
C LEU A 372 -7.95 -11.25 6.45
N HIS A 373 -8.14 -12.32 7.21
CA HIS A 373 -8.45 -12.23 8.61
C HIS A 373 -7.34 -11.51 9.40
N LYS A 374 -7.63 -10.32 9.89
CA LYS A 374 -6.77 -9.53 10.78
C LYS A 374 -7.41 -9.43 12.16
N GLY A 375 -7.39 -10.46 12.95
CA GLY A 375 -7.50 -10.49 14.40
C GLY A 375 -8.31 -9.41 15.17
N GLY A 376 -9.32 -8.78 14.58
CA GLY A 376 -10.19 -7.78 15.22
C GLY A 376 -11.65 -8.21 15.14
N THR A 377 -12.44 -7.90 16.18
CA THR A 377 -13.81 -8.36 16.37
C THR A 377 -14.77 -8.10 15.22
N ASN A 378 -14.60 -6.98 14.49
CA ASN A 378 -15.49 -6.61 13.39
C ASN A 378 -15.00 -7.07 12.00
N ALA A 379 -13.70 -7.33 11.82
CA ALA A 379 -13.13 -7.65 10.52
C ALA A 379 -13.51 -9.06 10.03
N ILE A 380 -13.62 -10.05 10.93
CA ILE A 380 -13.98 -11.42 10.58
C ILE A 380 -15.41 -11.51 10.06
N ARG A 381 -16.35 -10.88 10.75
CA ARG A 381 -17.76 -10.87 10.34
C ARG A 381 -17.95 -10.22 8.98
N LEU A 382 -17.18 -9.18 8.67
CA LEU A 382 -17.26 -8.50 7.40
C LEU A 382 -16.78 -9.40 6.26
N HIS A 383 -15.66 -10.13 6.41
CA HIS A 383 -15.11 -11.00 5.37
C HIS A 383 -15.82 -12.34 5.23
N LEU A 384 -16.30 -12.94 6.30
CA LEU A 384 -17.05 -14.23 6.25
C LEU A 384 -18.35 -14.14 5.44
N ASN A 385 -18.91 -12.94 5.29
CA ASN A 385 -20.13 -12.70 4.52
C ASN A 385 -19.85 -12.16 3.11
N ASP A 386 -18.59 -12.07 2.71
CA ASP A 386 -18.23 -11.60 1.38
C ASP A 386 -18.70 -12.60 0.30
N LYS A 387 -19.33 -12.06 -0.73
CA LYS A 387 -19.81 -12.83 -1.90
C LYS A 387 -18.87 -12.65 -3.08
N ASP A 388 -17.93 -11.72 -2.99
CA ASP A 388 -17.02 -11.32 -4.04
C ASP A 388 -15.60 -11.11 -3.53
N SER A 389 -14.59 -11.45 -4.35
CA SER A 389 -13.20 -11.12 -4.11
C SER A 389 -12.54 -10.59 -5.40
N PRO A 390 -11.98 -9.39 -5.35
CA PRO A 390 -11.95 -8.45 -4.21
C PRO A 390 -13.34 -7.87 -3.91
N ARG A 391 -13.61 -7.55 -2.64
CA ARG A 391 -14.85 -6.87 -2.21
C ARG A 391 -14.77 -5.36 -2.45
N VAL A 392 -13.58 -4.81 -2.28
CA VAL A 392 -13.28 -3.39 -2.46
C VAL A 392 -12.06 -3.23 -3.34
N ILE A 393 -12.04 -2.17 -4.11
CA ILE A 393 -10.86 -1.69 -4.83
C ILE A 393 -10.32 -0.49 -4.04
N ASN A 394 -9.02 -0.52 -3.76
CA ASN A 394 -8.37 0.62 -3.15
C ASN A 394 -8.15 1.72 -4.19
N ARG A 395 -8.56 2.91 -3.86
CA ARG A 395 -8.47 4.12 -4.69
C ARG A 395 -7.83 5.26 -3.91
N ILE A 396 -7.47 6.28 -4.65
CA ILE A 396 -7.20 7.62 -4.16
C ILE A 396 -8.12 8.59 -4.88
N ARG A 397 -8.36 9.78 -4.31
CA ARG A 397 -9.04 10.86 -5.01
C ARG A 397 -8.03 11.89 -5.47
N LYS A 398 -8.08 12.23 -6.75
CA LYS A 398 -7.24 13.24 -7.36
C LYS A 398 -8.11 14.12 -8.27
N ASN A 399 -8.11 15.43 -8.01
CA ASN A 399 -8.94 16.39 -8.76
C ASN A 399 -10.42 15.98 -8.86
N GLY A 400 -10.98 15.47 -7.75
CA GLY A 400 -12.36 15.02 -7.66
C GLY A 400 -12.67 13.66 -8.31
N LYS A 401 -11.70 12.99 -8.95
CA LYS A 401 -11.85 11.67 -9.59
C LYS A 401 -11.19 10.58 -8.75
N LEU A 402 -11.78 9.38 -8.77
CA LEU A 402 -11.17 8.18 -8.20
C LEU A 402 -10.15 7.62 -9.18
N GLU A 403 -8.92 7.39 -8.69
CA GLU A 403 -7.82 6.82 -9.45
C GLU A 403 -7.26 5.59 -8.74
N LEU A 404 -6.71 4.65 -9.51
CA LEU A 404 -5.86 3.60 -8.97
C LEU A 404 -4.50 4.17 -8.62
N ALA A 405 -3.88 3.62 -7.57
CA ALA A 405 -2.50 3.90 -7.24
C ALA A 405 -1.59 2.73 -7.65
N GLY A 406 -0.34 3.04 -7.98
CA GLY A 406 0.72 2.05 -8.10
C GLY A 406 0.97 1.51 -9.50
N LEU A 407 0.36 2.04 -10.55
CA LEU A 407 0.66 1.63 -11.92
C LEU A 407 1.93 2.33 -12.40
N VAL A 408 2.86 1.54 -12.91
CA VAL A 408 4.13 2.03 -13.45
C VAL A 408 4.50 1.26 -14.73
N GLU A 409 5.35 1.86 -15.54
CA GLU A 409 5.96 1.22 -16.69
C GLU A 409 7.46 1.12 -16.47
N ILE A 410 8.04 -0.04 -16.74
CA ILE A 410 9.50 -0.23 -16.78
C ILE A 410 9.96 -0.49 -18.21
N ARG A 411 11.04 0.19 -18.60
CA ARG A 411 11.64 0.09 -19.94
C ARG A 411 13.13 -0.14 -19.83
N LYS A 412 13.69 -0.88 -20.78
CA LYS A 412 15.14 -1.06 -20.93
C LYS A 412 15.77 0.18 -21.58
N ILE A 413 16.78 0.77 -20.96
CA ILE A 413 17.61 1.84 -21.54
C ILE A 413 18.82 1.23 -22.27
N SER A 414 19.52 0.33 -21.61
CA SER A 414 20.73 -0.32 -22.13
C SER A 414 21.01 -1.64 -21.44
N GLU A 415 21.88 -2.43 -22.01
CA GLU A 415 22.32 -3.68 -21.42
C GLU A 415 23.84 -3.84 -21.48
N LYS A 416 24.39 -4.58 -20.52
CA LYS A 416 25.81 -4.93 -20.45
C LYS A 416 25.98 -6.33 -19.92
N GLU A 417 26.72 -7.17 -20.64
CA GLU A 417 27.19 -8.45 -20.08
C GLU A 417 28.14 -8.17 -18.92
N VAL A 418 27.87 -8.81 -17.77
CA VAL A 418 28.74 -8.74 -16.62
C VAL A 418 29.77 -9.83 -16.80
N GLY A 419 31.02 -9.44 -17.12
CA GLY A 419 32.13 -10.36 -17.23
C GLY A 419 32.35 -11.14 -15.92
N LYS A 420 32.90 -12.33 -16.08
CA LYS A 420 33.23 -13.25 -14.99
C LYS A 420 34.29 -12.70 -14.05
#